data_32f8b9580e306c225a58c8ea4b5ce9e7
#
_entry.id   32f8b9580e306c225a58c8ea4b5ce9e7
#
_cell.length_a   1.000
_cell.length_b   1.000
_cell.length_c   1.000
_cell.angle_alpha   90.00
_cell.angle_beta   90.00
_cell.angle_gamma   90.00
#
_symmetry.space_group_name_H-M   'P 1'
#
loop_
_entity.id
_entity.type
_entity.pdbx_description
1 polymer ?
#
loop_
_entity_poly.entity_id
_entity_poly.type
_entity_poly.pdbx_seq_one_letter_code
_entity_poly.pdbx_strand_id
1 'polypeptide(L)'
;MRNIRNISRILVFLLPFAWLSTDAISGHAEFVRDQASPDGNSIDGLAAYPVLPGEEITLGKTLVRVSSTVGGDLTGVPVDPASVEEEISRLAGKLSDALGEERNPREVISILNRFLFVEEGFTYDCVAGNPENYLLHRVIARRRGNCLGLTSLYLLLAERLSLPLHGVYLPSHCFVRYEDAGVRINIETGEKGAEWEDERYLREFQLPRGLPYMRSLGRKEMIAVYLKSLGAAYSRKGREDHALRLYREAAVFYPGLPDVYFNAGVSFQKKGMLDEAIAQYRRALDFDPDLAVARDNIGVALAKKGLFPEALAEARKASSLRPRNPVTLANLAATLCANGMVEEGIKEYRKVLEIDPDNARALAGLTKALYARGEYHEAIVACDKAIACGWNPDPAMLGALEKHRDPHPASLP
;
A
#
# COMPACT_ATOMS: atom_id res chain seq x y z
N MET A 1 -12.34 -9.46 19.73
CA MET A 1 -12.58 -10.27 18.50
C MET A 1 -13.37 -9.59 17.37
N ARG A 2 -13.92 -8.37 17.53
CA ARG A 2 -14.72 -7.71 16.47
C ARG A 2 -13.96 -6.71 15.59
N ASN A 3 -12.73 -6.30 15.95
CA ASN A 3 -12.06 -5.17 15.28
C ASN A 3 -11.11 -5.53 14.13
N ILE A 4 -10.76 -6.80 13.92
CA ILE A 4 -9.83 -7.19 12.85
C ILE A 4 -10.55 -7.40 11.50
N ARG A 5 -11.86 -7.69 11.50
CA ARG A 5 -12.64 -7.88 10.26
C ARG A 5 -12.80 -6.64 9.37
N ASN A 6 -12.48 -5.45 9.86
CA ASN A 6 -12.60 -4.20 9.11
C ASN A 6 -11.33 -3.76 8.37
N ILE A 7 -10.20 -4.47 8.52
CA ILE A 7 -8.92 -4.05 7.91
C ILE A 7 -8.88 -4.33 6.39
N SER A 8 -9.65 -5.29 5.91
CA SER A 8 -9.69 -5.62 4.46
C SER A 8 -10.51 -4.64 3.59
N ARG A 9 -11.13 -3.61 4.16
CA ARG A 9 -11.99 -2.65 3.42
C ARG A 9 -11.36 -1.29 3.12
N ILE A 10 -10.14 -1.02 3.56
CA ILE A 10 -9.53 0.29 3.36
C ILE A 10 -8.27 0.11 2.53
N LEU A 11 -8.36 0.34 1.25
CA LEU A 11 -7.33 0.95 0.39
C LEU A 11 -7.70 0.87 -1.09
N VAL A 12 -8.68 1.66 -1.51
CA VAL A 12 -8.71 2.19 -2.89
C VAL A 12 -9.38 3.55 -2.85
N PHE A 13 -8.59 4.59 -2.60
CA PHE A 13 -9.00 5.96 -2.93
C PHE A 13 -8.40 6.34 -4.27
N LEU A 14 -9.27 6.46 -5.27
CA LEU A 14 -8.97 7.03 -6.58
C LEU A 14 -9.33 8.51 -6.59
N LEU A 15 -8.37 9.32 -6.98
CA LEU A 15 -8.55 10.75 -7.26
C LEU A 15 -9.23 10.97 -8.63
N PRO A 16 -9.91 12.11 -8.84
CA PRO A 16 -10.67 12.39 -10.05
C PRO A 16 -9.78 12.72 -11.26
N PHE A 17 -10.28 12.36 -12.45
CA PHE A 17 -9.67 12.61 -13.75
C PHE A 17 -9.71 14.09 -14.15
N ALA A 18 -8.58 14.65 -14.58
CA ALA A 18 -8.50 15.79 -15.49
C ALA A 18 -7.62 15.40 -16.69
N TRP A 19 -8.02 15.80 -17.88
CA TRP A 19 -7.44 15.48 -19.20
C TRP A 19 -6.21 16.33 -19.53
N LEU A 20 -5.18 15.77 -20.18
CA LEU A 20 -4.57 16.17 -21.48
C LEU A 20 -3.13 15.70 -21.68
N SER A 21 -2.90 15.11 -22.78
CA SER A 21 -1.99 15.04 -23.94
C SER A 21 -0.48 14.86 -23.78
N THR A 22 -0.02 13.83 -24.43
CA THR A 22 1.07 13.41 -25.35
C THR A 22 2.48 13.97 -25.18
N ASP A 23 3.51 13.12 -25.09
CA ASP A 23 4.42 12.63 -26.11
C ASP A 23 5.56 11.74 -25.58
N ALA A 24 6.15 10.98 -26.43
CA ALA A 24 6.70 9.66 -26.50
C ALA A 24 8.16 9.41 -26.07
N ILE A 25 8.40 8.17 -25.68
CA ILE A 25 9.45 7.15 -25.95
C ILE A 25 10.89 7.43 -25.54
N SER A 26 11.40 6.54 -24.69
CA SER A 26 12.64 5.77 -24.58
C SER A 26 13.30 5.86 -23.21
N GLY A 27 13.61 4.70 -22.60
CA GLY A 27 14.36 4.69 -21.34
C GLY A 27 14.32 3.37 -20.58
N HIS A 28 14.87 2.30 -21.15
CA HIS A 28 14.86 0.96 -20.52
C HIS A 28 16.02 0.73 -19.52
N ALA A 29 16.78 1.78 -19.13
CA ALA A 29 17.99 1.60 -18.30
C ALA A 29 18.15 2.62 -17.15
N GLU A 30 17.21 3.52 -16.86
CA GLU A 30 17.50 4.73 -16.08
C GLU A 30 16.90 4.83 -14.68
N PHE A 31 16.14 3.85 -14.20
CA PHE A 31 15.60 3.94 -12.84
C PHE A 31 16.68 3.87 -11.74
N VAL A 32 17.85 3.31 -12.07
CA VAL A 32 19.01 3.18 -11.15
C VAL A 32 20.13 4.18 -11.45
N ARG A 33 20.14 4.78 -12.65
CA ARG A 33 21.14 5.76 -13.04
C ARG A 33 20.48 7.08 -13.42
N ASP A 34 20.84 8.08 -12.67
CA ASP A 34 20.85 9.49 -13.03
C ASP A 34 19.53 10.24 -13.23
N GLN A 35 19.25 11.11 -12.26
CA GLN A 35 18.98 12.51 -12.55
C GLN A 35 19.42 13.32 -11.32
N ALA A 36 20.63 13.84 -11.38
CA ALA A 36 20.96 15.09 -10.71
C ALA A 36 20.01 16.13 -11.30
N SER A 37 19.08 16.65 -10.49
CA SER A 37 18.23 17.77 -10.87
C SER A 37 19.12 18.96 -11.26
N PRO A 38 18.92 19.61 -12.43
CA PRO A 38 19.67 20.78 -12.79
C PRO A 38 19.31 22.02 -11.98
N ASP A 39 18.27 21.95 -11.18
CA ASP A 39 17.82 23.05 -10.34
C ASP A 39 18.32 22.82 -8.91
N GLY A 40 19.35 23.56 -8.51
CA GLY A 40 20.07 23.56 -7.25
C GLY A 40 19.25 23.70 -5.94
N ASN A 41 18.07 23.12 -5.88
CA ASN A 41 17.36 22.82 -4.65
C ASN A 41 17.73 21.40 -4.20
N SER A 42 18.97 21.26 -3.73
CA SER A 42 19.34 20.11 -2.93
C SER A 42 18.42 20.10 -1.72
N ILE A 43 17.64 19.04 -1.58
CA ILE A 43 17.05 18.68 -0.30
C ILE A 43 18.24 18.13 0.51
N ASP A 44 19.07 19.05 1.00
CA ASP A 44 20.37 18.84 1.65
C ASP A 44 20.26 18.26 3.06
N GLY A 45 19.37 17.32 3.27
CA GLY A 45 19.23 16.54 4.50
C GLY A 45 18.97 15.06 4.28
N LEU A 46 18.61 14.66 3.05
CA LEU A 46 18.42 13.29 2.64
C LEU A 46 19.44 12.93 1.54
N ALA A 47 20.71 13.25 1.75
CA ALA A 47 21.79 12.55 1.05
C ALA A 47 21.47 11.06 1.16
N ALA A 48 21.62 10.31 0.07
CA ALA A 48 21.43 8.87 0.02
C ALA A 48 21.73 8.30 1.41
N TYR A 49 20.84 7.47 1.99
CA TYR A 49 21.17 6.84 3.27
C TYR A 49 22.42 5.99 3.03
N PRO A 50 23.63 6.55 3.15
CA PRO A 50 24.81 5.79 2.82
C PRO A 50 24.98 4.80 3.95
N VAL A 51 24.77 3.55 3.65
CA VAL A 51 25.68 2.58 4.23
C VAL A 51 27.05 3.04 3.75
N LEU A 52 27.82 3.64 4.65
CA LEU A 52 29.17 4.07 4.29
C LEU A 52 29.91 2.86 3.73
N PRO A 53 30.69 3.00 2.64
CA PRO A 53 31.43 1.89 2.08
C PRO A 53 32.25 1.22 3.18
N GLY A 54 31.98 -0.07 3.46
CA GLY A 54 32.67 -0.83 4.51
C GLY A 54 31.96 -0.92 5.86
N GLU A 55 30.83 -0.26 6.07
CA GLU A 55 30.04 -0.39 7.30
C GLU A 55 29.11 -1.61 7.22
N GLU A 56 29.11 -2.46 8.27
CA GLU A 56 28.18 -3.58 8.36
C GLU A 56 26.74 -3.03 8.48
N ILE A 57 25.87 -3.46 7.59
CA ILE A 57 24.45 -3.09 7.62
C ILE A 57 23.77 -3.82 8.76
N THR A 58 23.51 -3.12 9.86
CA THR A 58 22.66 -3.62 10.93
C THR A 58 21.26 -3.04 10.80
N LEU A 59 20.24 -3.84 11.12
CA LEU A 59 18.85 -3.41 11.07
C LEU A 59 18.64 -2.22 12.03
N GLY A 60 19.10 -2.36 13.27
CA GLY A 60 18.90 -1.36 14.31
C GLY A 60 19.47 0.01 13.96
N LYS A 61 20.76 0.10 13.64
CA LYS A 61 21.40 1.39 13.26
C LYS A 61 20.69 2.03 12.06
N THR A 62 20.34 1.22 11.05
CA THR A 62 19.67 1.74 9.85
C THR A 62 18.29 2.27 10.17
N LEU A 63 17.45 1.53 10.91
CA LEU A 63 16.10 1.98 11.26
C LEU A 63 16.12 3.20 12.17
N VAL A 64 17.02 3.30 13.14
CA VAL A 64 17.18 4.50 14.00
C VAL A 64 17.50 5.71 13.13
N ARG A 65 18.51 5.60 12.27
CA ARG A 65 18.95 6.71 11.40
C ARG A 65 17.84 7.15 10.45
N VAL A 66 17.21 6.19 9.75
CA VAL A 66 16.08 6.47 8.85
C VAL A 66 14.92 7.11 9.62
N SER A 67 14.54 6.54 10.75
CA SER A 67 13.45 7.04 11.57
C SER A 67 13.70 8.44 12.09
N SER A 68 14.93 8.75 12.49
CA SER A 68 15.32 10.08 12.99
C SER A 68 15.34 11.13 11.88
N THR A 69 15.92 10.79 10.71
CA THR A 69 16.00 11.72 9.57
C THR A 69 14.62 12.04 8.99
N VAL A 70 13.79 11.01 8.80
CA VAL A 70 12.46 11.14 8.18
C VAL A 70 11.39 11.56 9.20
N GLY A 71 11.59 11.20 10.46
CA GLY A 71 10.61 11.39 11.52
C GLY A 71 10.28 12.85 11.78
N GLY A 72 11.29 13.70 11.89
CA GLY A 72 11.11 15.14 12.07
C GLY A 72 10.29 15.77 10.94
N ASP A 73 10.57 15.39 9.71
CA ASP A 73 9.88 15.88 8.52
C ASP A 73 8.42 15.36 8.40
N LEU A 74 8.18 14.12 8.80
CA LEU A 74 6.83 13.54 8.75
C LEU A 74 5.93 13.97 9.91
N THR A 75 6.49 14.18 11.10
CA THR A 75 5.71 14.44 12.34
C THR A 75 5.82 15.88 12.84
N GLY A 76 6.79 16.65 12.34
CA GLY A 76 7.12 18.00 12.84
C GLY A 76 7.87 18.00 14.16
N VAL A 77 8.28 16.84 14.68
CA VAL A 77 8.97 16.71 15.97
C VAL A 77 10.43 16.32 15.70
N PRO A 78 11.42 17.17 16.05
CA PRO A 78 12.83 16.83 15.93
C PRO A 78 13.16 15.56 16.72
N VAL A 79 14.07 14.78 16.19
CA VAL A 79 14.48 13.48 16.78
C VAL A 79 15.98 13.48 16.97
N ASP A 80 16.42 13.26 18.20
CA ASP A 80 17.82 12.97 18.49
C ASP A 80 18.08 11.46 18.36
N PRO A 81 18.90 11.03 17.37
CA PRO A 81 19.22 9.61 17.21
C PRO A 81 19.89 8.99 18.44
N ALA A 82 20.68 9.77 19.18
CA ALA A 82 21.38 9.26 20.35
C ALA A 82 20.42 8.88 21.48
N SER A 83 19.39 9.68 21.72
CA SER A 83 18.36 9.38 22.73
C SER A 83 17.55 8.13 22.37
N VAL A 84 17.29 7.89 21.09
CA VAL A 84 16.61 6.68 20.62
C VAL A 84 17.48 5.46 20.85
N GLU A 85 18.77 5.56 20.56
CA GLU A 85 19.74 4.49 20.73
C GLU A 85 19.97 4.14 22.21
N GLU A 86 19.98 5.14 23.08
CA GLU A 86 20.06 4.95 24.54
C GLU A 86 18.86 4.16 25.07
N GLU A 87 17.65 4.53 24.65
CA GLU A 87 16.44 3.84 25.07
C GLU A 87 16.38 2.40 24.55
N ILE A 88 16.83 2.17 23.32
CA ILE A 88 16.97 0.81 22.77
C ILE A 88 17.96 -0.01 23.60
N SER A 89 19.10 0.58 23.97
CA SER A 89 20.12 -0.08 24.79
C SER A 89 19.58 -0.42 26.17
N ARG A 90 18.81 0.48 26.78
CA ARG A 90 18.12 0.26 28.06
C ARG A 90 17.12 -0.92 27.95
N LEU A 91 16.31 -0.95 26.90
CA LEU A 91 15.35 -2.05 26.65
C LEU A 91 16.07 -3.38 26.45
N ALA A 92 17.14 -3.38 25.65
CA ALA A 92 17.92 -4.59 25.38
C ALA A 92 18.61 -5.13 26.64
N GLY A 93 19.15 -4.24 27.49
CA GLY A 93 19.75 -4.61 28.77
C GLY A 93 18.74 -5.31 29.68
N LYS A 94 17.59 -4.70 29.93
CA LYS A 94 16.53 -5.30 30.74
C LYS A 94 16.05 -6.64 30.20
N LEU A 95 15.89 -6.73 28.88
CA LEU A 95 15.48 -7.98 28.24
C LEU A 95 16.56 -9.05 28.35
N SER A 96 17.84 -8.69 28.27
CA SER A 96 18.96 -9.59 28.49
C SER A 96 18.94 -10.18 29.91
N ASP A 97 18.70 -9.32 30.92
CA ASP A 97 18.59 -9.75 32.31
C ASP A 97 17.40 -10.71 32.53
N ALA A 98 16.25 -10.41 31.88
CA ALA A 98 15.05 -11.25 31.95
C ALA A 98 15.22 -12.59 31.23
N LEU A 99 16.01 -12.67 30.17
CA LEU A 99 16.30 -13.91 29.46
C LEU A 99 17.34 -14.78 30.18
N GLY A 100 18.35 -14.15 30.78
CA GLY A 100 19.44 -14.89 31.43
C GLY A 100 20.06 -15.92 30.48
N GLU A 101 20.09 -17.17 30.89
CA GLU A 101 20.63 -18.30 30.11
C GLU A 101 19.55 -19.13 29.39
N GLU A 102 18.29 -18.64 29.32
CA GLU A 102 17.20 -19.37 28.66
C GLU A 102 17.48 -19.55 27.15
N ARG A 103 17.27 -20.76 26.65
CA ARG A 103 17.49 -21.14 25.25
C ARG A 103 16.32 -21.92 24.65
N ASN A 104 15.33 -22.29 25.44
CA ASN A 104 14.13 -22.92 24.90
C ASN A 104 13.35 -21.93 24.09
N PRO A 105 13.07 -22.19 22.79
CA PRO A 105 12.42 -21.23 21.88
C PRO A 105 11.11 -20.67 22.42
N ARG A 106 10.26 -21.51 23.00
CA ARG A 106 8.95 -21.08 23.51
C ARG A 106 9.07 -20.22 24.75
N GLU A 107 10.02 -20.54 25.65
CA GLU A 107 10.29 -19.72 26.82
C GLU A 107 10.92 -18.39 26.48
N VAL A 108 11.86 -18.35 25.52
CA VAL A 108 12.43 -17.11 24.97
C VAL A 108 11.33 -16.21 24.41
N ILE A 109 10.41 -16.76 23.59
CA ILE A 109 9.28 -16.02 23.03
C ILE A 109 8.33 -15.54 24.14
N SER A 110 8.04 -16.38 25.12
CA SER A 110 7.19 -16.05 26.28
C SER A 110 7.77 -14.88 27.08
N ILE A 111 9.08 -14.89 27.36
CA ILE A 111 9.78 -13.80 28.05
C ILE A 111 9.73 -12.51 27.23
N LEU A 112 10.03 -12.58 25.93
CA LEU A 112 9.95 -11.44 25.02
C LEU A 112 8.54 -10.80 24.99
N ASN A 113 7.50 -11.63 24.88
CA ASN A 113 6.12 -11.17 24.85
C ASN A 113 5.72 -10.52 26.18
N ARG A 114 6.04 -11.15 27.31
CA ARG A 114 5.78 -10.60 28.63
C ARG A 114 6.51 -9.27 28.81
N PHE A 115 7.80 -9.22 28.48
CA PHE A 115 8.62 -8.01 28.56
C PHE A 115 8.00 -6.86 27.75
N LEU A 116 7.75 -7.07 26.46
CA LEU A 116 7.26 -6.00 25.61
C LEU A 116 5.82 -5.58 25.91
N PHE A 117 4.91 -6.54 26.04
CA PHE A 117 3.47 -6.25 26.09
C PHE A 117 2.90 -6.09 27.50
N VAL A 118 3.61 -6.58 28.53
CA VAL A 118 3.17 -6.47 29.91
C VAL A 118 4.05 -5.53 30.71
N GLU A 119 5.37 -5.75 30.73
CA GLU A 119 6.29 -4.99 31.59
C GLU A 119 6.59 -3.60 31.02
N GLU A 120 6.94 -3.50 29.73
CA GLU A 120 7.18 -2.21 29.05
C GLU A 120 5.89 -1.59 28.45
N GLY A 121 4.77 -2.33 28.45
CA GLY A 121 3.45 -1.82 28.15
C GLY A 121 3.20 -1.44 26.67
N PHE A 122 3.93 -2.04 25.73
CA PHE A 122 3.68 -1.80 24.31
C PHE A 122 2.30 -2.30 23.87
N THR A 123 1.63 -1.50 23.04
CA THR A 123 0.28 -1.80 22.57
C THR A 123 0.17 -1.67 21.06
N TYR A 124 -0.74 -2.43 20.47
CA TYR A 124 -1.03 -2.38 19.06
C TYR A 124 -1.98 -1.22 18.71
N ASP A 125 -1.67 -0.50 17.64
CA ASP A 125 -2.50 0.56 17.09
C ASP A 125 -2.80 0.29 15.61
N CYS A 126 -4.04 0.00 15.30
CA CYS A 126 -4.50 -0.34 13.96
C CYS A 126 -4.83 0.89 13.08
N VAL A 127 -4.59 2.13 13.55
CA VAL A 127 -4.88 3.32 12.73
C VAL A 127 -4.01 3.31 11.48
N ALA A 128 -4.66 3.01 10.37
CA ALA A 128 -3.99 2.89 9.09
C ALA A 128 -3.38 4.22 8.64
N GLY A 129 -2.15 4.13 8.12
CA GLY A 129 -1.49 5.28 7.50
C GLY A 129 -0.90 6.32 8.45
N ASN A 130 -1.05 6.18 9.76
CA ASN A 130 -0.39 7.06 10.73
C ASN A 130 1.10 6.71 10.84
N PRO A 131 2.04 7.59 10.40
CA PRO A 131 3.46 7.32 10.46
C PRO A 131 4.00 7.16 11.88
N GLU A 132 3.35 7.74 12.89
CA GLU A 132 3.74 7.57 14.29
C GLU A 132 3.67 6.13 14.79
N ASN A 133 2.92 5.27 14.10
CA ASN A 133 2.72 3.88 14.48
C ASN A 133 3.84 2.94 13.97
N TYR A 134 4.74 3.43 13.10
CA TYR A 134 5.88 2.64 12.61
C TYR A 134 7.21 3.41 12.60
N LEU A 135 7.23 4.74 12.78
CA LEU A 135 8.47 5.46 13.06
C LEU A 135 9.04 4.99 14.41
N LEU A 136 10.20 4.35 14.38
CA LEU A 136 10.74 3.62 15.52
C LEU A 136 10.83 4.47 16.79
N HIS A 137 11.33 5.72 16.69
CA HIS A 137 11.40 6.65 17.81
C HIS A 137 10.01 6.97 18.40
N ARG A 138 8.96 7.04 17.58
CA ARG A 138 7.59 7.30 18.04
C ARG A 138 6.97 6.07 18.68
N VAL A 139 7.23 4.89 18.11
CA VAL A 139 6.81 3.61 18.68
C VAL A 139 7.39 3.43 20.08
N ILE A 140 8.69 3.69 20.22
CA ILE A 140 9.40 3.58 21.51
C ILE A 140 8.86 4.62 22.50
N ALA A 141 8.77 5.89 22.12
CA ALA A 141 8.34 6.97 23.02
C ALA A 141 6.88 6.81 23.48
N ARG A 142 6.00 6.35 22.62
CA ARG A 142 4.56 6.21 22.88
C ARG A 142 4.17 4.84 23.42
N ARG A 143 5.08 3.88 23.46
CA ARG A 143 4.78 2.46 23.76
C ARG A 143 3.62 1.91 22.91
N ARG A 144 3.55 2.36 21.65
CA ARG A 144 2.43 2.08 20.78
C ARG A 144 2.86 2.02 19.33
N GLY A 145 2.50 0.95 18.61
CA GLY A 145 2.85 0.77 17.21
C GLY A 145 1.89 -0.12 16.45
N ASN A 146 1.96 -0.07 15.11
CA ASN A 146 1.28 -1.04 14.25
C ASN A 146 2.14 -2.31 14.07
N CYS A 147 1.69 -3.23 13.21
CA CYS A 147 2.43 -4.45 12.91
C CYS A 147 3.89 -4.18 12.49
N LEU A 148 4.15 -3.20 11.62
CA LEU A 148 5.51 -2.87 11.19
C LEU A 148 6.34 -2.27 12.33
N GLY A 149 5.78 -1.33 13.10
CA GLY A 149 6.48 -0.70 14.21
C GLY A 149 6.87 -1.68 15.30
N LEU A 150 5.93 -2.53 15.72
CA LEU A 150 6.19 -3.55 16.74
C LEU A 150 7.13 -4.65 16.23
N THR A 151 6.95 -5.11 14.98
CA THR A 151 7.88 -6.07 14.35
C THR A 151 9.29 -5.49 14.26
N SER A 152 9.44 -4.22 13.86
CA SER A 152 10.74 -3.56 13.80
C SER A 152 11.42 -3.48 15.17
N LEU A 153 10.67 -3.13 16.22
CA LEU A 153 11.19 -3.13 17.60
C LEU A 153 11.62 -4.50 18.05
N TYR A 154 10.80 -5.51 17.78
CA TYR A 154 11.07 -6.91 18.13
C TYR A 154 12.38 -7.40 17.49
N LEU A 155 12.54 -7.16 16.18
CA LEU A 155 13.72 -7.57 15.42
C LEU A 155 14.98 -6.79 15.82
N LEU A 156 14.83 -5.54 16.22
CA LEU A 156 15.94 -4.72 16.70
C LEU A 156 16.47 -5.25 18.04
N LEU A 157 15.59 -5.59 18.99
CA LEU A 157 15.98 -6.22 20.26
C LEU A 157 16.59 -7.59 20.01
N ALA A 158 16.00 -8.37 19.11
CA ALA A 158 16.54 -9.67 18.70
C ALA A 158 17.95 -9.58 18.11
N GLU A 159 18.20 -8.59 17.25
CA GLU A 159 19.54 -8.34 16.69
C GLU A 159 20.57 -8.04 17.77
N ARG A 160 20.20 -7.21 18.78
CA ARG A 160 21.08 -6.87 19.91
C ARG A 160 21.44 -8.07 20.78
N LEU A 161 20.52 -9.00 20.91
CA LEU A 161 20.66 -10.20 21.76
C LEU A 161 21.02 -11.46 20.98
N SER A 162 21.29 -11.32 19.67
CA SER A 162 21.63 -12.44 18.76
C SER A 162 20.58 -13.55 18.77
N LEU A 163 19.29 -13.20 18.90
CA LEU A 163 18.19 -14.14 18.86
C LEU A 163 17.79 -14.47 17.40
N PRO A 164 17.45 -15.72 17.07
CA PRO A 164 17.13 -16.15 15.70
C PRO A 164 15.69 -15.77 15.32
N LEU A 165 15.44 -14.46 15.30
CA LEU A 165 14.15 -13.89 14.94
C LEU A 165 14.24 -13.17 13.59
N HIS A 166 13.26 -13.39 12.75
CA HIS A 166 13.16 -12.86 11.40
C HIS A 166 11.84 -12.13 11.20
N GLY A 167 11.83 -11.14 10.34
CA GLY A 167 10.59 -10.54 9.87
C GLY A 167 9.95 -11.39 8.77
N VAL A 168 8.65 -11.42 8.74
CA VAL A 168 7.87 -11.94 7.62
C VAL A 168 6.95 -10.84 7.13
N TYR A 169 6.97 -10.60 5.83
CA TYR A 169 6.15 -9.58 5.20
C TYR A 169 5.05 -10.22 4.34
N LEU A 170 3.85 -9.69 4.48
CA LEU A 170 2.68 -9.96 3.66
C LEU A 170 2.16 -8.65 3.08
N PRO A 171 1.38 -8.66 1.99
CA PRO A 171 0.66 -7.47 1.56
C PRO A 171 -0.14 -6.86 2.72
N SER A 172 0.23 -5.62 3.09
CA SER A 172 -0.38 -4.83 4.18
C SER A 172 -0.15 -5.33 5.61
N HIS A 173 0.67 -6.37 5.83
CA HIS A 173 0.96 -6.88 7.16
C HIS A 173 2.41 -7.36 7.32
N CYS A 174 2.89 -7.43 8.55
CA CYS A 174 4.15 -8.08 8.90
C CYS A 174 4.10 -8.62 10.33
N PHE A 175 4.87 -9.66 10.58
CA PHE A 175 4.98 -10.32 11.85
C PHE A 175 6.41 -10.83 12.08
N VAL A 176 6.68 -11.37 13.27
CA VAL A 176 7.98 -11.94 13.61
C VAL A 176 7.91 -13.46 13.53
N ARG A 177 9.01 -14.08 13.13
CA ARG A 177 9.19 -15.54 13.13
C ARG A 177 10.47 -15.92 13.87
N TYR A 178 10.34 -16.80 14.83
CA TYR A 178 11.48 -17.56 15.36
C TYR A 178 11.81 -18.70 14.40
N GLU A 179 13.05 -18.82 13.97
CA GLU A 179 13.48 -19.89 13.08
C GLU A 179 14.92 -20.30 13.40
N ASP A 180 15.07 -21.46 14.07
CA ASP A 180 16.37 -22.04 14.43
C ASP A 180 16.26 -23.54 14.62
N ALA A 181 17.29 -24.29 14.23
CA ALA A 181 17.45 -25.72 14.45
C ALA A 181 16.20 -26.58 14.13
N GLY A 182 15.45 -26.19 13.09
CA GLY A 182 14.23 -26.87 12.66
C GLY A 182 12.96 -26.47 13.44
N VAL A 183 13.07 -25.59 14.42
CA VAL A 183 11.93 -24.98 15.12
C VAL A 183 11.50 -23.73 14.37
N ARG A 184 10.20 -23.60 14.10
CA ARG A 184 9.59 -22.46 13.42
C ARG A 184 8.32 -22.04 14.15
N ILE A 185 8.29 -20.81 14.66
CA ILE A 185 7.17 -20.27 15.43
C ILE A 185 6.88 -18.85 14.94
N ASN A 186 5.66 -18.61 14.49
CA ASN A 186 5.24 -17.25 14.11
C ASN A 186 4.68 -16.50 15.32
N ILE A 187 5.01 -15.23 15.43
CA ILE A 187 4.72 -14.36 16.57
C ILE A 187 3.93 -13.17 16.03
N GLU A 188 2.61 -13.16 16.28
CA GLU A 188 1.73 -12.08 15.85
C GLU A 188 1.82 -10.89 16.82
N THR A 189 2.54 -9.86 16.42
CA THR A 189 2.79 -8.68 17.27
C THR A 189 1.52 -7.86 17.52
N GLY A 190 0.55 -7.91 16.63
CA GLY A 190 -0.76 -7.26 16.77
C GLY A 190 -1.67 -7.91 17.82
N GLU A 191 -1.40 -9.17 18.16
CA GLU A 191 -2.09 -9.92 19.21
C GLU A 191 -1.16 -10.26 20.41
N LYS A 192 -0.30 -9.32 20.78
CA LYS A 192 0.62 -9.41 21.93
C LYS A 192 1.54 -10.64 21.86
N GLY A 193 1.97 -11.01 20.68
CA GLY A 193 2.87 -12.12 20.44
C GLY A 193 2.20 -13.49 20.41
N ALA A 194 0.91 -13.54 20.13
CA ALA A 194 0.21 -14.82 19.95
C ALA A 194 0.83 -15.65 18.82
N GLU A 195 0.92 -16.96 19.02
CA GLU A 195 1.38 -17.89 17.97
C GLU A 195 0.28 -18.11 16.93
N TRP A 196 0.62 -17.91 15.66
CA TRP A 196 -0.27 -18.16 14.53
C TRP A 196 0.35 -19.16 13.56
N GLU A 197 -0.44 -20.12 13.11
CA GLU A 197 -0.05 -21.02 12.03
C GLU A 197 -0.03 -20.29 10.66
N ASP A 198 0.83 -20.75 9.74
CA ASP A 198 0.93 -20.18 8.39
C ASP A 198 -0.43 -20.15 7.67
N GLU A 199 -1.24 -21.21 7.83
CA GLU A 199 -2.57 -21.31 7.25
C GLU A 199 -3.54 -20.25 7.76
N ARG A 200 -3.37 -19.77 9.00
CA ARG A 200 -4.16 -18.68 9.54
C ARG A 200 -3.86 -17.38 8.79
N TYR A 201 -2.58 -17.08 8.56
CA TYR A 201 -2.18 -15.91 7.77
C TYR A 201 -2.70 -15.98 6.33
N LEU A 202 -2.54 -17.11 5.66
CA LEU A 202 -3.02 -17.30 4.29
C LEU A 202 -4.52 -17.06 4.18
N ARG A 203 -5.30 -17.52 5.15
CA ARG A 203 -6.75 -17.36 5.19
C ARG A 203 -7.17 -15.91 5.54
N GLU A 204 -6.60 -15.34 6.59
CA GLU A 204 -6.99 -13.99 7.07
C GLU A 204 -6.62 -12.90 6.05
N PHE A 205 -5.48 -13.04 5.37
CA PHE A 205 -5.00 -12.09 4.36
C PHE A 205 -5.37 -12.51 2.93
N GLN A 206 -6.12 -13.62 2.75
CA GLN A 206 -6.59 -14.14 1.46
C GLN A 206 -5.45 -14.32 0.45
N LEU A 207 -4.31 -14.82 0.91
CA LEU A 207 -3.12 -15.00 0.08
C LEU A 207 -3.19 -16.35 -0.65
N PRO A 208 -2.85 -16.39 -1.96
CA PRO A 208 -2.70 -17.63 -2.67
C PRO A 208 -1.49 -18.40 -2.13
N ARG A 209 -1.62 -19.74 -2.13
CA ARG A 209 -0.49 -20.61 -1.76
C ARG A 209 0.62 -20.50 -2.83
N GLY A 210 1.87 -20.51 -2.38
CA GLY A 210 3.04 -20.54 -3.28
C GLY A 210 3.60 -19.19 -3.72
N LEU A 211 3.08 -18.08 -3.22
CA LEU A 211 3.70 -16.77 -3.41
C LEU A 211 4.95 -16.57 -2.52
N PRO A 212 5.87 -15.65 -2.89
CA PRO A 212 7.11 -15.39 -2.17
C PRO A 212 6.90 -14.74 -0.79
N TYR A 213 5.65 -14.56 -0.42
CA TYR A 213 5.27 -14.02 0.88
C TYR A 213 5.55 -14.97 2.04
N MET A 214 5.30 -15.20 3.03
CA MET A 214 5.48 -16.22 4.10
C MET A 214 6.92 -16.74 4.29
N ARG A 215 7.93 -16.13 3.67
CA ARG A 215 9.33 -16.47 3.93
C ARG A 215 9.93 -15.54 4.98
N SER A 216 10.92 -16.04 5.67
CA SER A 216 11.73 -15.25 6.58
C SER A 216 12.59 -14.26 5.78
N LEU A 217 12.55 -13.00 6.16
CA LEU A 217 13.29 -11.92 5.52
C LEU A 217 14.61 -11.65 6.23
N GLY A 218 15.63 -11.35 5.43
CA GLY A 218 16.91 -10.86 5.94
C GLY A 218 16.82 -9.37 6.36
N ARG A 219 17.89 -8.89 7.00
CA ARG A 219 18.01 -7.50 7.50
C ARG A 219 17.74 -6.46 6.38
N LYS A 220 18.39 -6.64 5.21
CA LYS A 220 18.21 -5.73 4.05
C LYS A 220 16.77 -5.68 3.57
N GLU A 221 16.13 -6.83 3.48
CA GLU A 221 14.74 -6.93 3.02
C GLU A 221 13.77 -6.25 3.99
N MET A 222 14.00 -6.40 5.30
CA MET A 222 13.20 -5.68 6.31
C MET A 222 13.42 -4.16 6.26
N ILE A 223 14.65 -3.69 6.00
CA ILE A 223 14.91 -2.27 5.74
C ILE A 223 14.10 -1.78 4.53
N ALA A 224 14.05 -2.56 3.44
CA ALA A 224 13.26 -2.21 2.27
C ALA A 224 11.76 -2.09 2.57
N VAL A 225 11.20 -3.03 3.34
CA VAL A 225 9.79 -2.97 3.79
C VAL A 225 9.52 -1.71 4.61
N TYR A 226 10.46 -1.33 5.47
CA TYR A 226 10.37 -0.11 6.28
C TYR A 226 10.41 1.15 5.40
N LEU A 227 11.41 1.27 4.51
CA LEU A 227 11.55 2.39 3.56
C LEU A 227 10.32 2.53 2.65
N LYS A 228 9.81 1.43 2.10
CA LYS A 228 8.57 1.41 1.32
C LYS A 228 7.40 2.00 2.11
N SER A 229 7.27 1.67 3.38
CA SER A 229 6.17 2.16 4.22
C SER A 229 6.30 3.66 4.52
N LEU A 230 7.51 4.17 4.70
CA LEU A 230 7.79 5.60 4.82
C LEU A 230 7.50 6.33 3.49
N GLY A 231 7.89 5.77 2.35
CA GLY A 231 7.54 6.29 1.03
C GLY A 231 6.04 6.44 0.86
N ALA A 232 5.27 5.42 1.27
CA ALA A 232 3.82 5.49 1.25
C ALA A 232 3.25 6.59 2.17
N ALA A 233 3.90 6.90 3.29
CA ALA A 233 3.52 8.02 4.16
C ALA A 233 3.73 9.38 3.47
N TYR A 234 4.86 9.56 2.79
CA TYR A 234 5.11 10.77 2.01
C TYR A 234 4.09 10.93 0.86
N SER A 235 3.82 9.85 0.12
CA SER A 235 2.85 9.87 -0.98
C SER A 235 1.42 10.21 -0.50
N ARG A 236 1.03 9.78 0.71
CA ARG A 236 -0.24 10.21 1.32
C ARG A 236 -0.29 11.71 1.67
N LYS A 237 0.86 12.31 1.94
CA LYS A 237 1.00 13.77 2.16
C LYS A 237 1.19 14.56 0.85
N GLY A 238 1.10 13.92 -0.32
CA GLY A 238 1.32 14.55 -1.62
C GLY A 238 2.79 14.87 -1.93
N ARG A 239 3.73 14.33 -1.16
CA ARG A 239 5.17 14.57 -1.33
C ARG A 239 5.79 13.45 -2.16
N GLU A 240 5.40 13.39 -3.44
CA GLU A 240 5.70 12.25 -4.32
C GLU A 240 7.20 12.09 -4.60
N ASP A 241 7.97 13.18 -4.67
CA ASP A 241 9.43 13.09 -4.91
C ASP A 241 10.16 12.42 -3.74
N HIS A 242 9.76 12.70 -2.50
CA HIS A 242 10.29 12.03 -1.32
C HIS A 242 9.89 10.54 -1.31
N ALA A 243 8.64 10.25 -1.69
CA ALA A 243 8.15 8.88 -1.81
C ALA A 243 8.97 8.09 -2.83
N LEU A 244 9.16 8.63 -4.03
CA LEU A 244 9.92 8.00 -5.12
C LEU A 244 11.39 7.75 -4.73
N ARG A 245 12.02 8.68 -3.99
CA ARG A 245 13.37 8.46 -3.45
C ARG A 245 13.41 7.23 -2.54
N LEU A 246 12.50 7.16 -1.56
CA LEU A 246 12.46 6.03 -0.63
C LEU A 246 12.13 4.71 -1.32
N TYR A 247 11.27 4.71 -2.32
CA TYR A 247 11.01 3.50 -3.12
C TYR A 247 12.24 3.05 -3.92
N ARG A 248 13.02 3.99 -4.47
CA ARG A 248 14.27 3.68 -5.16
C ARG A 248 15.28 3.02 -4.20
N GLU A 249 15.45 3.57 -3.01
CA GLU A 249 16.32 3.00 -1.99
C GLU A 249 15.83 1.62 -1.53
N ALA A 250 14.52 1.47 -1.31
CA ALA A 250 13.93 0.17 -0.99
C ALA A 250 14.21 -0.87 -2.07
N ALA A 251 14.14 -0.50 -3.36
CA ALA A 251 14.46 -1.39 -4.47
C ALA A 251 15.94 -1.81 -4.50
N VAL A 252 16.85 -0.99 -3.99
CA VAL A 252 18.28 -1.38 -3.84
C VAL A 252 18.44 -2.45 -2.75
N PHE A 253 17.74 -2.32 -1.62
CA PHE A 253 17.81 -3.29 -0.53
C PHE A 253 17.06 -4.59 -0.82
N TYR A 254 15.94 -4.51 -1.53
CA TYR A 254 15.12 -5.67 -1.91
C TYR A 254 14.55 -5.51 -3.33
N PRO A 255 15.33 -5.83 -4.36
CA PRO A 255 14.90 -5.67 -5.76
C PRO A 255 13.65 -6.48 -6.14
N GLY A 256 13.41 -7.59 -5.45
CA GLY A 256 12.27 -8.48 -5.70
C GLY A 256 10.97 -8.13 -4.97
N LEU A 257 10.83 -6.95 -4.36
CA LEU A 257 9.62 -6.54 -3.65
C LEU A 257 8.64 -5.83 -4.60
N PRO A 258 7.54 -6.47 -5.06
CA PRO A 258 6.64 -5.91 -6.07
C PRO A 258 5.97 -4.62 -5.60
N ASP A 259 5.65 -4.52 -4.30
CA ASP A 259 5.02 -3.34 -3.69
C ASP A 259 5.81 -2.04 -3.88
N VAL A 260 7.13 -2.12 -3.95
CA VAL A 260 8.00 -0.95 -4.15
C VAL A 260 7.73 -0.33 -5.52
N TYR A 261 7.71 -1.17 -6.56
CA TYR A 261 7.46 -0.73 -7.93
C TYR A 261 6.01 -0.31 -8.13
N PHE A 262 5.06 -1.04 -7.53
CA PHE A 262 3.66 -0.66 -7.56
C PHE A 262 3.45 0.74 -6.96
N ASN A 263 3.99 1.00 -5.77
CA ASN A 263 3.86 2.29 -5.10
C ASN A 263 4.59 3.42 -5.84
N ALA A 264 5.74 3.13 -6.46
CA ALA A 264 6.43 4.08 -7.34
C ALA A 264 5.55 4.43 -8.55
N GLY A 265 4.92 3.44 -9.17
CA GLY A 265 3.96 3.64 -10.25
C GLY A 265 2.79 4.54 -9.84
N VAL A 266 2.23 4.35 -8.64
CA VAL A 266 1.18 5.23 -8.08
C VAL A 266 1.67 6.67 -7.93
N SER A 267 2.90 6.87 -7.42
CA SER A 267 3.48 8.21 -7.28
C SER A 267 3.74 8.87 -8.62
N PHE A 268 4.26 8.16 -9.61
CA PHE A 268 4.40 8.68 -10.97
C PHE A 268 3.05 9.04 -11.60
N GLN A 269 2.04 8.19 -11.42
CA GLN A 269 0.68 8.46 -11.91
C GLN A 269 0.08 9.72 -11.28
N LYS A 270 0.28 9.95 -9.99
CA LYS A 270 -0.15 11.18 -9.31
C LYS A 270 0.56 12.42 -9.85
N LYS A 271 1.82 12.30 -10.27
CA LYS A 271 2.58 13.37 -10.95
C LYS A 271 2.19 13.55 -12.41
N GLY A 272 1.29 12.71 -12.97
CA GLY A 272 0.91 12.74 -14.39
C GLY A 272 1.92 12.06 -15.32
N MET A 273 2.98 11.48 -14.81
CA MET A 273 4.05 10.78 -15.53
C MET A 273 3.57 9.35 -15.87
N LEU A 274 2.68 9.24 -16.87
CA LEU A 274 1.95 8.00 -17.15
C LEU A 274 2.84 6.89 -17.72
N ASP A 275 3.87 7.22 -18.49
CA ASP A 275 4.78 6.23 -19.07
C ASP A 275 5.65 5.60 -18.00
N GLU A 276 6.20 6.39 -17.10
CA GLU A 276 6.96 5.94 -15.96
C GLU A 276 6.08 5.12 -15.01
N ALA A 277 4.84 5.55 -14.81
CA ALA A 277 3.88 4.78 -14.00
C ALA A 277 3.64 3.38 -14.58
N ILE A 278 3.37 3.29 -15.89
CA ILE A 278 3.17 2.01 -16.59
C ILE A 278 4.44 1.15 -16.49
N ALA A 279 5.62 1.73 -16.67
CA ALA A 279 6.88 1.01 -16.56
C ALA A 279 7.06 0.41 -15.16
N GLN A 280 6.77 1.18 -14.11
CA GLN A 280 6.88 0.68 -12.73
C GLN A 280 5.82 -0.40 -12.42
N TYR A 281 4.58 -0.24 -12.87
CA TYR A 281 3.56 -1.28 -12.70
C TYR A 281 3.92 -2.58 -13.42
N ARG A 282 4.48 -2.51 -14.64
CA ARG A 282 4.98 -3.69 -15.35
C ARG A 282 6.09 -4.37 -14.58
N ARG A 283 7.02 -3.58 -14.02
CA ARG A 283 8.08 -4.14 -13.18
C ARG A 283 7.55 -4.81 -11.92
N ALA A 284 6.48 -4.30 -11.32
CA ALA A 284 5.79 -4.99 -10.22
C ALA A 284 5.24 -6.35 -10.67
N LEU A 285 4.69 -6.44 -11.91
CA LEU A 285 4.17 -7.67 -12.50
C LEU A 285 5.27 -8.67 -12.88
N ASP A 286 6.51 -8.25 -13.09
CA ASP A 286 7.63 -9.16 -13.29
C ASP A 286 7.90 -10.02 -12.04
N PHE A 287 7.61 -9.48 -10.85
CA PHE A 287 7.80 -10.16 -9.56
C PHE A 287 6.50 -10.81 -9.02
N ASP A 288 5.34 -10.23 -9.32
CA ASP A 288 4.02 -10.77 -8.98
C ASP A 288 3.08 -10.65 -10.20
N PRO A 289 3.08 -11.67 -11.09
CA PRO A 289 2.25 -11.65 -12.30
C PRO A 289 0.75 -11.58 -12.04
N ASP A 290 0.30 -11.96 -10.84
CA ASP A 290 -1.10 -11.98 -10.44
C ASP A 290 -1.52 -10.72 -9.66
N LEU A 291 -0.67 -9.71 -9.61
CA LEU A 291 -0.96 -8.42 -8.97
C LEU A 291 -2.02 -7.65 -9.79
N ALA A 292 -3.28 -8.03 -9.63
CA ALA A 292 -4.40 -7.48 -10.38
C ALA A 292 -4.51 -5.96 -10.27
N VAL A 293 -4.16 -5.37 -9.11
CA VAL A 293 -4.20 -3.91 -8.91
C VAL A 293 -3.18 -3.17 -9.80
N ALA A 294 -2.05 -3.80 -10.13
CA ALA A 294 -1.10 -3.22 -11.06
C ALA A 294 -1.66 -3.22 -12.49
N ARG A 295 -2.32 -4.30 -12.91
CA ARG A 295 -3.00 -4.38 -14.21
C ARG A 295 -4.14 -3.37 -14.33
N ASP A 296 -4.95 -3.23 -13.26
CA ASP A 296 -6.00 -2.19 -13.20
C ASP A 296 -5.41 -0.80 -13.43
N ASN A 297 -4.29 -0.48 -12.75
CA ASN A 297 -3.66 0.84 -12.88
C ASN A 297 -2.98 1.04 -14.24
N ILE A 298 -2.39 0.01 -14.83
CA ILE A 298 -1.90 0.07 -16.22
C ILE A 298 -3.06 0.37 -17.16
N GLY A 299 -4.18 -0.33 -17.04
CA GLY A 299 -5.39 -0.09 -17.86
C GLY A 299 -5.87 1.35 -17.75
N VAL A 300 -5.94 1.89 -16.52
CA VAL A 300 -6.32 3.28 -16.27
C VAL A 300 -5.32 4.26 -16.89
N ALA A 301 -4.02 4.02 -16.76
CA ALA A 301 -2.98 4.87 -17.32
C ALA A 301 -3.00 4.85 -18.87
N LEU A 302 -3.16 3.67 -19.48
CA LEU A 302 -3.29 3.49 -20.92
C LEU A 302 -4.56 4.19 -21.46
N ALA A 303 -5.70 4.06 -20.77
CA ALA A 303 -6.93 4.75 -21.15
C ALA A 303 -6.77 6.29 -21.11
N LYS A 304 -6.05 6.81 -20.12
CA LYS A 304 -5.70 8.23 -20.04
C LYS A 304 -4.83 8.69 -21.22
N LYS A 305 -4.00 7.81 -21.76
CA LYS A 305 -3.19 8.06 -22.96
C LYS A 305 -3.97 7.88 -24.26
N GLY A 306 -5.25 7.48 -24.21
CA GLY A 306 -6.06 7.19 -25.39
C GLY A 306 -5.77 5.82 -26.04
N LEU A 307 -4.95 4.99 -25.41
CA LEU A 307 -4.59 3.65 -25.87
C LEU A 307 -5.66 2.64 -25.39
N PHE A 308 -6.87 2.80 -25.91
CA PHE A 308 -8.05 2.08 -25.42
C PHE A 308 -8.00 0.56 -25.64
N PRO A 309 -7.51 0.03 -26.79
CA PRO A 309 -7.41 -1.42 -26.98
C PRO A 309 -6.47 -2.10 -25.99
N GLU A 310 -5.32 -1.50 -25.72
CA GLU A 310 -4.33 -2.00 -24.76
C GLU A 310 -4.88 -1.89 -23.34
N ALA A 311 -5.55 -0.78 -23.02
CA ALA A 311 -6.22 -0.59 -21.73
C ALA A 311 -7.26 -1.71 -21.48
N LEU A 312 -8.04 -2.06 -22.49
CA LEU A 312 -9.04 -3.12 -22.42
C LEU A 312 -8.39 -4.50 -22.17
N ALA A 313 -7.28 -4.77 -22.84
CA ALA A 313 -6.54 -6.01 -22.62
C ALA A 313 -6.10 -6.18 -21.16
N GLU A 314 -5.55 -5.13 -20.55
CA GLU A 314 -5.14 -5.18 -19.13
C GLU A 314 -6.35 -5.21 -18.18
N ALA A 315 -7.42 -4.44 -18.46
CA ALA A 315 -8.64 -4.47 -17.64
C ALA A 315 -9.33 -5.85 -17.64
N ARG A 316 -9.35 -6.55 -18.77
CA ARG A 316 -9.87 -7.94 -18.84
C ARG A 316 -9.02 -8.91 -18.02
N LYS A 317 -7.68 -8.81 -18.09
CA LYS A 317 -6.78 -9.62 -17.26
C LYS A 317 -7.00 -9.33 -15.76
N ALA A 318 -7.10 -8.06 -15.37
CA ALA A 318 -7.38 -7.69 -13.98
C ALA A 318 -8.72 -8.28 -13.50
N SER A 319 -9.77 -8.19 -14.33
CA SER A 319 -11.09 -8.73 -14.02
C SER A 319 -11.09 -10.27 -13.91
N SER A 320 -10.31 -10.98 -14.70
CA SER A 320 -10.16 -12.44 -14.57
C SER A 320 -9.51 -12.86 -13.26
N LEU A 321 -8.58 -12.04 -12.74
CA LEU A 321 -7.93 -12.27 -11.44
C LEU A 321 -8.83 -11.87 -10.26
N ARG A 322 -9.72 -10.90 -10.44
CA ARG A 322 -10.61 -10.36 -9.38
C ARG A 322 -12.05 -10.20 -9.85
N PRO A 323 -12.76 -11.30 -10.19
CA PRO A 323 -14.04 -11.26 -10.91
C PRO A 323 -15.21 -10.65 -10.11
N ARG A 324 -15.06 -10.49 -8.80
CA ARG A 324 -16.08 -9.89 -7.92
C ARG A 324 -15.61 -8.60 -7.24
N ASN A 325 -14.55 -7.98 -7.74
CA ASN A 325 -14.07 -6.73 -7.16
C ASN A 325 -14.76 -5.54 -7.83
N PRO A 326 -15.55 -4.71 -7.10
CA PRO A 326 -16.31 -3.60 -7.68
C PRO A 326 -15.44 -2.58 -8.41
N VAL A 327 -14.22 -2.32 -7.91
CA VAL A 327 -13.29 -1.35 -8.53
C VAL A 327 -12.78 -1.86 -9.87
N THR A 328 -12.33 -3.13 -9.91
CA THR A 328 -11.85 -3.78 -11.13
C THR A 328 -12.95 -3.85 -12.19
N LEU A 329 -14.17 -4.25 -11.79
CA LEU A 329 -15.32 -4.31 -12.71
C LEU A 329 -15.71 -2.92 -13.23
N ALA A 330 -15.69 -1.88 -12.39
CA ALA A 330 -15.95 -0.50 -12.81
C ALA A 330 -14.88 0.03 -13.77
N ASN A 331 -13.60 -0.33 -13.57
CA ASN A 331 -12.51 0.01 -14.49
C ASN A 331 -12.70 -0.68 -15.84
N LEU A 332 -13.05 -1.97 -15.84
CA LEU A 332 -13.37 -2.71 -17.06
C LEU A 332 -14.55 -2.07 -17.79
N ALA A 333 -15.65 -1.76 -17.09
CA ALA A 333 -16.84 -1.13 -17.66
C ALA A 333 -16.50 0.22 -18.33
N ALA A 334 -15.74 1.08 -17.62
CA ALA A 334 -15.31 2.35 -18.19
C ALA A 334 -14.44 2.19 -19.44
N THR A 335 -13.54 1.21 -19.42
CA THR A 335 -12.64 0.92 -20.54
C THR A 335 -13.40 0.33 -21.74
N LEU A 336 -14.40 -0.54 -21.51
CA LEU A 336 -15.29 -1.04 -22.54
C LEU A 336 -16.04 0.11 -23.22
N CYS A 337 -16.66 1.00 -22.44
CA CYS A 337 -17.36 2.16 -22.99
C CYS A 337 -16.40 3.06 -23.82
N ALA A 338 -15.18 3.30 -23.34
CA ALA A 338 -14.17 4.08 -24.07
C ALA A 338 -13.71 3.41 -25.38
N ASN A 339 -13.81 2.07 -25.47
CA ASN A 339 -13.58 1.30 -26.70
C ASN A 339 -14.82 1.21 -27.62
N GLY A 340 -15.92 1.89 -27.30
CA GLY A 340 -17.17 1.82 -28.07
C GLY A 340 -18.04 0.61 -27.78
N MET A 341 -17.63 -0.27 -26.85
CA MET A 341 -18.37 -1.49 -26.44
C MET A 341 -19.35 -1.15 -25.31
N VAL A 342 -20.26 -0.20 -25.59
CA VAL A 342 -21.10 0.45 -24.58
C VAL A 342 -22.04 -0.55 -23.91
N GLU A 343 -22.62 -1.51 -24.65
CA GLU A 343 -23.51 -2.55 -24.12
C GLU A 343 -22.82 -3.45 -23.10
N GLU A 344 -21.58 -3.86 -23.39
CA GLU A 344 -20.79 -4.68 -22.47
C GLU A 344 -20.42 -3.83 -21.23
N GLY A 345 -20.06 -2.56 -21.42
CA GLY A 345 -19.78 -1.65 -20.33
C GLY A 345 -20.95 -1.47 -19.38
N ILE A 346 -22.17 -1.29 -19.90
CA ILE A 346 -23.41 -1.23 -19.10
C ILE A 346 -23.61 -2.51 -18.29
N LYS A 347 -23.40 -3.69 -18.90
CA LYS A 347 -23.51 -4.96 -18.19
C LYS A 347 -22.52 -5.06 -17.02
N GLU A 348 -21.27 -4.63 -17.23
CA GLU A 348 -20.27 -4.64 -16.16
C GLU A 348 -20.61 -3.64 -15.05
N TYR A 349 -21.10 -2.43 -15.38
CA TYR A 349 -21.58 -1.49 -14.34
C TYR A 349 -22.75 -2.06 -13.53
N ARG A 350 -23.70 -2.74 -14.18
CA ARG A 350 -24.80 -3.41 -13.47
C ARG A 350 -24.30 -4.48 -12.51
N LYS A 351 -23.29 -5.29 -12.89
CA LYS A 351 -22.64 -6.24 -11.97
C LYS A 351 -21.99 -5.55 -10.76
N VAL A 352 -21.40 -4.38 -10.94
CA VAL A 352 -20.89 -3.60 -9.79
C VAL A 352 -22.03 -3.26 -8.84
N LEU A 353 -23.18 -2.82 -9.38
CA LEU A 353 -24.34 -2.41 -8.59
C LEU A 353 -25.08 -3.60 -7.92
N GLU A 354 -24.93 -4.81 -8.44
CA GLU A 354 -25.37 -6.03 -7.74
C GLU A 354 -24.52 -6.32 -6.49
N ILE A 355 -23.24 -5.95 -6.50
CA ILE A 355 -22.32 -6.16 -5.37
C ILE A 355 -22.40 -4.99 -4.37
N ASP A 356 -22.47 -3.77 -4.88
CA ASP A 356 -22.49 -2.51 -4.14
C ASP A 356 -23.53 -1.57 -4.79
N PRO A 357 -24.80 -1.65 -4.37
CA PRO A 357 -25.90 -0.90 -4.99
C PRO A 357 -25.76 0.63 -4.92
N ASP A 358 -24.95 1.13 -3.98
CA ASP A 358 -24.75 2.56 -3.74
C ASP A 358 -23.39 3.06 -4.24
N ASN A 359 -22.76 2.30 -5.13
CA ASN A 359 -21.49 2.67 -5.75
C ASN A 359 -21.64 3.88 -6.67
N ALA A 360 -21.39 5.08 -6.13
CA ALA A 360 -21.53 6.34 -6.86
C ALA A 360 -20.74 6.37 -8.18
N ARG A 361 -19.56 5.75 -8.23
CA ARG A 361 -18.72 5.69 -9.45
C ARG A 361 -19.36 4.83 -10.55
N ALA A 362 -19.90 3.68 -10.17
CA ALA A 362 -20.57 2.80 -11.12
C ALA A 362 -21.87 3.44 -11.64
N LEU A 363 -22.66 4.07 -10.74
CA LEU A 363 -23.87 4.80 -11.11
C LEU A 363 -23.54 5.96 -12.07
N ALA A 364 -22.50 6.74 -11.81
CA ALA A 364 -22.05 7.82 -12.68
C ALA A 364 -21.58 7.31 -14.06
N GLY A 365 -20.85 6.18 -14.08
CA GLY A 365 -20.43 5.54 -15.33
C GLY A 365 -21.63 5.00 -16.11
N LEU A 366 -22.56 4.34 -15.43
CA LEU A 366 -23.80 3.84 -16.01
C LEU A 366 -24.65 4.97 -16.60
N THR A 367 -24.81 6.09 -15.88
CA THR A 367 -25.49 7.30 -16.37
C THR A 367 -24.94 7.74 -17.73
N LYS A 368 -23.61 7.87 -17.84
CA LYS A 368 -22.96 8.30 -19.08
C LYS A 368 -23.15 7.30 -20.22
N ALA A 369 -23.05 6.03 -19.92
CA ALA A 369 -23.20 4.96 -20.90
C ALA A 369 -24.64 4.87 -21.43
N LEU A 370 -25.64 4.94 -20.56
CA LEU A 370 -27.07 4.96 -20.92
C LEU A 370 -27.43 6.21 -21.73
N TYR A 371 -26.92 7.37 -21.31
CA TYR A 371 -27.12 8.62 -22.06
C TYR A 371 -26.55 8.51 -23.47
N ALA A 372 -25.33 7.97 -23.62
CA ALA A 372 -24.72 7.78 -24.95
C ALA A 372 -25.50 6.81 -25.85
N ARG A 373 -26.27 5.88 -25.27
CA ARG A 373 -27.19 4.99 -26.00
C ARG A 373 -28.56 5.59 -26.31
N GLY A 374 -28.88 6.76 -25.74
CA GLY A 374 -30.21 7.38 -25.87
C GLY A 374 -31.25 6.82 -24.89
N GLU A 375 -30.86 6.02 -23.90
CA GLU A 375 -31.72 5.48 -22.83
C GLU A 375 -31.88 6.51 -21.70
N TYR A 376 -32.47 7.65 -22.04
CA TYR A 376 -32.48 8.85 -21.21
C TYR A 376 -33.22 8.64 -19.88
N HIS A 377 -34.32 7.88 -19.89
CA HIS A 377 -35.08 7.62 -18.67
C HIS A 377 -34.24 6.85 -17.63
N GLU A 378 -33.61 5.74 -18.05
CA GLU A 378 -32.73 4.97 -17.16
C GLU A 378 -31.49 5.78 -16.75
N ALA A 379 -30.95 6.61 -17.66
CA ALA A 379 -29.82 7.50 -17.36
C ALA A 379 -30.18 8.51 -16.26
N ILE A 380 -31.38 9.08 -16.27
CA ILE A 380 -31.89 10.01 -15.25
C ILE A 380 -32.00 9.30 -13.90
N VAL A 381 -32.60 8.11 -13.85
CA VAL A 381 -32.71 7.30 -12.61
C VAL A 381 -31.34 6.99 -12.04
N ALA A 382 -30.40 6.56 -12.88
CA ALA A 382 -29.03 6.29 -12.45
C ALA A 382 -28.32 7.56 -11.96
N CYS A 383 -28.53 8.70 -12.62
CA CYS A 383 -27.97 10.00 -12.25
C CYS A 383 -28.47 10.45 -10.88
N ASP A 384 -29.77 10.41 -10.66
CA ASP A 384 -30.40 10.85 -9.40
C ASP A 384 -29.89 10.00 -8.23
N LYS A 385 -29.79 8.68 -8.44
CA LYS A 385 -29.21 7.78 -7.46
C LYS A 385 -27.71 8.06 -7.23
N ALA A 386 -26.93 8.34 -8.28
CA ALA A 386 -25.52 8.69 -8.16
C ALA A 386 -25.32 9.97 -7.34
N ILE A 387 -26.15 10.98 -7.55
CA ILE A 387 -26.14 12.24 -6.79
C ILE A 387 -26.47 11.96 -5.32
N ALA A 388 -27.51 11.17 -5.04
CA ALA A 388 -27.85 10.78 -3.68
C ALA A 388 -26.70 10.03 -2.97
N CYS A 389 -25.85 9.31 -3.74
CA CYS A 389 -24.63 8.64 -3.26
C CYS A 389 -23.38 9.55 -3.27
N GLY A 390 -23.54 10.87 -3.46
CA GLY A 390 -22.44 11.84 -3.37
C GLY A 390 -21.70 12.15 -4.67
N TRP A 391 -22.19 11.68 -5.83
CA TRP A 391 -21.63 12.11 -7.10
C TRP A 391 -22.05 13.57 -7.41
N ASN A 392 -21.08 14.38 -7.86
CA ASN A 392 -21.32 15.72 -8.33
C ASN A 392 -21.13 15.75 -9.87
N PRO A 393 -22.21 15.66 -10.68
CA PRO A 393 -22.13 15.65 -12.12
C PRO A 393 -21.75 17.01 -12.69
N ASP A 394 -21.13 17.00 -13.86
CA ASP A 394 -20.91 18.20 -14.65
C ASP A 394 -22.25 18.89 -14.97
N PRO A 395 -22.37 20.22 -14.79
CA PRO A 395 -23.58 20.98 -15.16
C PRO A 395 -24.06 20.74 -16.60
N ALA A 396 -23.16 20.51 -17.54
CA ALA A 396 -23.51 20.17 -18.91
C ALA A 396 -24.25 18.83 -19.01
N MET A 397 -23.83 17.83 -18.24
CA MET A 397 -24.51 16.53 -18.17
C MET A 397 -25.91 16.67 -17.55
N LEU A 398 -26.02 17.43 -16.46
CA LEU A 398 -27.34 17.71 -15.85
C LEU A 398 -28.27 18.41 -16.81
N GLY A 399 -27.81 19.47 -17.48
CA GLY A 399 -28.61 20.21 -18.46
C GLY A 399 -28.99 19.37 -19.69
N ALA A 400 -28.15 18.40 -20.05
CA ALA A 400 -28.46 17.44 -21.12
C ALA A 400 -29.57 16.45 -20.71
N LEU A 401 -29.50 15.92 -19.49
CA LEU A 401 -30.51 15.00 -18.95
C LEU A 401 -31.84 15.71 -18.66
N GLU A 402 -31.80 16.97 -18.17
CA GLU A 402 -33.00 17.74 -17.84
C GLU A 402 -33.93 17.94 -19.04
N LYS A 403 -33.39 18.01 -20.25
CA LYS A 403 -34.19 18.08 -21.51
C LYS A 403 -35.04 16.83 -21.75
N HIS A 404 -34.72 15.74 -21.08
CA HIS A 404 -35.41 14.45 -21.21
C HIS A 404 -36.19 14.07 -19.95
N ARG A 405 -36.26 14.96 -18.93
CA ARG A 405 -37.16 14.78 -17.78
C ARG A 405 -38.59 15.10 -18.24
N ASP A 406 -39.50 14.20 -17.99
CA ASP A 406 -40.92 14.46 -18.22
C ASP A 406 -41.39 15.65 -17.37
N PRO A 407 -42.05 16.67 -17.96
CA PRO A 407 -42.55 17.83 -17.23
C PRO A 407 -43.68 17.49 -16.25
N HIS A 408 -44.23 16.29 -16.31
CA HIS A 408 -45.21 15.77 -15.35
C HIS A 408 -44.67 14.48 -14.70
N PRO A 409 -44.27 14.50 -13.40
CA PRO A 409 -44.11 13.26 -12.67
C PRO A 409 -45.48 12.59 -12.64
N ALA A 410 -45.60 11.43 -13.31
CA ALA A 410 -46.78 10.62 -13.21
C ALA A 410 -47.11 10.39 -11.74
N SER A 411 -48.25 10.90 -11.31
CA SER A 411 -48.86 10.51 -10.04
C SER A 411 -49.01 8.99 -10.09
N LEU A 412 -48.11 8.30 -9.39
CA LEU A 412 -48.27 6.86 -9.18
C LEU A 412 -49.61 6.60 -8.46
N PRO A 413 -50.37 5.62 -8.91
CA PRO A 413 -51.66 5.23 -8.29
C PRO A 413 -51.48 4.66 -6.89
#